data_4c7095acb39cd16c3b3a7609681e9db0
#
_entry.id   4c7095acb39cd16c3b3a7609681e9db0
#
_cell.length_a   1.000
_cell.length_b   1.000
_cell.length_c   1.000
_cell.angle_alpha   90.00
_cell.angle_beta   90.00
_cell.angle_gamma   90.00
#
_symmetry.space_group_name_H-M   'P 1'
#
loop_
_entity.id
_entity.type
_entity.pdbx_description
1 polymer ?
#
loop_
_entity_poly.entity_id
_entity_poly.type
_entity_poly.pdbx_seq_one_letter_code
_entity_poly.pdbx_strand_id
1 'polypeptide(L)'
;MTDQQIQRGEIWWVSLDPTQGSEIKKTRPCVVLSHDTLNRLRRTVVVVPLSTAAKPHPPITLPVTCQEKLCVAVVDQIRSVAKHRLKSRIETLALPFTRK
;
A
#
# COMPACT_ATOMS: atom_id res chain seq x y z
N MET A 1 15.13 18.51 1.82
CA MET A 1 14.84 17.29 1.94
C MET A 1 14.59 16.58 0.65
N THR A 2 14.74 15.41 0.67
CA THR A 2 14.66 14.65 -0.52
C THR A 2 13.28 14.10 -0.71
N ASP A 3 12.74 14.28 -1.86
CA ASP A 3 11.49 13.64 -2.16
C ASP A 3 11.76 12.24 -2.54
N GLN A 4 11.18 11.32 -1.85
CA GLN A 4 11.26 9.96 -2.25
C GLN A 4 10.35 9.75 -3.42
N GLN A 5 10.87 9.07 -4.40
CA GLN A 5 10.07 8.78 -5.55
C GLN A 5 9.20 7.57 -5.27
N ILE A 6 7.92 7.80 -5.16
CA ILE A 6 6.95 6.75 -4.86
C ILE A 6 6.31 6.33 -6.16
N GLN A 7 6.31 5.03 -6.45
CA GLN A 7 5.79 4.53 -7.71
C GLN A 7 4.74 3.46 -7.48
N ARG A 8 3.83 3.39 -8.42
CA ARG A 8 2.76 2.40 -8.39
C ARG A 8 3.34 0.99 -8.33
N GLY A 9 2.77 0.17 -7.49
CA GLY A 9 3.22 -1.20 -7.33
C GLY A 9 4.25 -1.40 -6.27
N GLU A 10 4.78 -0.32 -5.70
CA GLU A 10 5.74 -0.45 -4.62
C GLU A 10 5.04 -0.77 -3.33
N ILE A 11 5.69 -1.57 -2.50
CA ILE A 11 5.22 -1.83 -1.15
C ILE A 11 6.06 -1.01 -0.20
N TRP A 12 5.41 -0.24 0.65
CA TRP A 12 6.06 0.63 1.61
C TRP A 12 5.56 0.35 3.01
N TRP A 13 6.42 0.55 3.99
CA TRP A 13 5.98 0.64 5.37
C TRP A 13 5.26 1.97 5.53
N VAL A 14 4.00 1.92 5.92
CA VAL A 14 3.16 3.12 6.01
C VAL A 14 2.59 3.21 7.41
N SER A 15 2.71 4.40 8.00
CA SER A 15 2.10 4.66 9.29
C SER A 15 0.62 4.97 9.07
N LEU A 16 -0.25 4.12 9.56
CA LEU A 16 -1.68 4.25 9.36
C LEU A 16 -2.38 4.90 10.55
N ASP A 17 -1.63 5.17 11.61
CA ASP A 17 -2.19 5.89 12.75
C ASP A 17 -2.21 7.37 12.47
N PRO A 18 -3.16 8.09 13.04
CA PRO A 18 -4.28 7.59 13.82
C PRO A 18 -5.41 7.14 12.89
N THR A 19 -6.17 6.17 13.34
CA THR A 19 -7.33 5.72 12.60
C THR A 19 -8.49 5.59 13.56
N GLN A 20 -9.67 5.31 13.01
CA GLN A 20 -10.87 5.19 13.81
C GLN A 20 -11.58 3.90 13.47
N GLY A 21 -12.32 3.40 14.44
CA GLY A 21 -13.13 2.22 14.24
C GLY A 21 -12.30 0.99 14.01
N SER A 22 -12.73 0.17 13.07
CA SER A 22 -12.09 -1.11 12.82
C SER A 22 -11.03 -1.05 11.72
N GLU A 23 -10.63 0.15 11.34
CA GLU A 23 -9.60 0.28 10.32
C GLU A 23 -8.28 -0.24 10.83
N ILE A 24 -7.46 -0.72 9.87
CA ILE A 24 -6.13 -1.20 10.20
C ILE A 24 -5.28 -0.05 10.70
N LYS A 25 -4.61 -0.27 11.83
CA LYS A 25 -3.79 0.75 12.46
C LYS A 25 -2.33 0.36 12.43
N LYS A 26 -1.50 1.24 12.99
CA LYS A 26 -0.07 1.03 13.14
C LYS A 26 0.63 1.09 11.81
N THR A 27 1.92 0.80 11.84
CA THR A 27 2.72 0.78 10.63
C THR A 27 2.58 -0.58 9.98
N ARG A 28 2.19 -0.57 8.73
CA ARG A 28 1.93 -1.79 7.99
C ARG A 28 2.51 -1.70 6.60
N PRO A 29 2.84 -2.85 5.99
CA PRO A 29 3.18 -2.81 4.57
C PRO A 29 1.94 -2.49 3.77
N CYS A 30 2.07 -1.59 2.82
CA CYS A 30 0.96 -1.20 1.95
C CYS A 30 1.45 -1.12 0.51
N VAL A 31 0.57 -1.47 -0.41
CA VAL A 31 0.88 -1.38 -1.83
C VAL A 31 0.38 -0.05 -2.36
N VAL A 32 1.23 0.67 -3.09
CA VAL A 32 0.86 1.92 -3.71
C VAL A 32 0.09 1.62 -4.99
N LEU A 33 -1.12 2.11 -5.08
CA LEU A 33 -1.97 1.89 -6.24
C LEU A 33 -2.12 3.10 -7.14
N SER A 34 -1.89 4.30 -6.61
CA SER A 34 -2.09 5.51 -7.39
C SER A 34 -1.07 5.62 -8.52
N HIS A 35 -1.51 6.23 -9.60
CA HIS A 35 -0.68 6.41 -10.78
C HIS A 35 0.54 7.27 -10.45
N ASP A 36 1.64 7.01 -11.12
CA ASP A 36 2.90 7.70 -10.84
C ASP A 36 2.77 9.21 -10.98
N THR A 37 1.94 9.67 -11.90
CA THR A 37 1.72 11.11 -12.05
C THR A 37 1.11 11.71 -10.80
N LEU A 38 0.13 11.05 -10.22
CA LEU A 38 -0.46 11.51 -8.96
C LEU A 38 0.56 11.44 -7.83
N ASN A 39 1.32 10.36 -7.81
CA ASN A 39 2.33 10.17 -6.75
C ASN A 39 3.35 11.28 -6.77
N ARG A 40 3.64 11.82 -7.94
CA ARG A 40 4.62 12.88 -8.09
C ARG A 40 4.05 14.24 -7.77
N LEU A 41 2.80 14.48 -8.18
CA LEU A 41 2.23 15.82 -8.14
C LEU A 41 1.40 16.12 -6.90
N ARG A 42 0.91 15.10 -6.20
CA ARG A 42 0.06 15.30 -5.05
C ARG A 42 0.80 15.05 -3.77
N ARG A 43 0.25 15.52 -2.66
CA ARG A 43 0.83 15.26 -1.34
C ARG A 43 0.36 13.96 -0.74
N THR A 44 -0.57 13.31 -1.41
CA THR A 44 -1.11 12.04 -0.94
C THR A 44 -0.94 10.98 -2.00
N VAL A 45 -0.97 9.73 -1.56
CA VAL A 45 -0.95 8.58 -2.44
C VAL A 45 -2.03 7.62 -1.97
N VAL A 46 -2.50 6.79 -2.88
CA VAL A 46 -3.51 5.79 -2.55
C VAL A 46 -2.81 4.47 -2.30
N VAL A 47 -3.11 3.86 -1.16
CA VAL A 47 -2.46 2.61 -0.78
C VAL A 47 -3.51 1.60 -0.31
N VAL A 48 -3.11 0.34 -0.35
CA VAL A 48 -3.91 -0.77 0.18
C VAL A 48 -3.04 -1.51 1.20
N PRO A 49 -3.53 -1.65 2.44
CA PRO A 49 -2.74 -2.36 3.45
C PRO A 49 -2.66 -3.85 3.16
N LEU A 50 -1.54 -4.44 3.56
CA LEU A 50 -1.35 -5.88 3.50
C LEU A 50 -1.48 -6.45 4.91
N SER A 51 -2.00 -7.66 4.99
CA SER A 51 -2.15 -8.33 6.27
C SER A 51 -1.72 -9.78 6.14
N THR A 52 -0.99 -10.27 7.13
CA THR A 52 -0.65 -11.68 7.18
C THR A 52 -1.71 -12.48 7.92
N ALA A 53 -2.60 -11.80 8.64
CA ALA A 53 -3.61 -12.47 9.46
C ALA A 53 -4.92 -12.66 8.73
N ALA A 54 -5.20 -11.86 7.72
CA ALA A 54 -6.48 -11.95 7.03
C ALA A 54 -6.50 -13.16 6.12
N LYS A 55 -7.69 -13.72 5.92
CA LYS A 55 -7.85 -14.83 4.99
C LYS A 55 -8.21 -14.28 3.62
N PRO A 56 -7.72 -14.91 2.57
CA PRO A 56 -8.10 -14.48 1.23
C PRO A 56 -9.60 -14.57 1.02
N HIS A 57 -10.17 -13.54 0.45
CA HIS A 57 -11.63 -13.50 0.26
C HIS A 57 -11.91 -12.66 -0.99
N PRO A 58 -11.52 -13.18 -2.16
CA PRO A 58 -11.72 -12.41 -3.38
C PRO A 58 -13.19 -12.16 -3.63
N PRO A 59 -13.56 -11.02 -4.21
CA PRO A 59 -12.65 -9.95 -4.68
C PRO A 59 -12.33 -8.90 -3.62
N ILE A 60 -12.78 -9.10 -2.38
CA ILE A 60 -12.60 -8.12 -1.31
C ILE A 60 -11.15 -8.10 -0.85
N THR A 61 -10.49 -9.24 -0.84
CA THR A 61 -9.08 -9.32 -0.53
C THR A 61 -8.39 -10.15 -1.58
N LEU A 62 -7.14 -9.85 -1.83
CA LEU A 62 -6.36 -10.54 -2.86
C LEU A 62 -5.01 -10.99 -2.29
N PRO A 63 -4.56 -12.18 -2.66
CA PRO A 63 -3.24 -12.63 -2.19
C PRO A 63 -2.12 -11.85 -2.86
N VAL A 64 -1.10 -11.51 -2.10
CA VAL A 64 0.05 -10.76 -2.56
C VAL A 64 1.28 -11.32 -1.85
N THR A 65 2.34 -11.54 -2.60
CA THR A 65 3.59 -11.98 -1.98
C THR A 65 4.43 -10.77 -1.64
N CYS A 66 4.85 -10.69 -0.38
CA CYS A 66 5.69 -9.60 0.10
C CYS A 66 6.85 -10.22 0.86
N GLN A 67 8.07 -9.95 0.43
CA GLN A 67 9.27 -10.52 1.05
C GLN A 67 9.17 -12.03 1.18
N GLU A 68 8.71 -12.66 0.11
CA GLU A 68 8.58 -14.11 0.02
C GLU A 68 7.56 -14.70 0.99
N LYS A 69 6.75 -13.85 1.58
CA LYS A 69 5.65 -14.29 2.44
C LYS A 69 4.34 -13.99 1.76
N LEU A 70 3.40 -14.91 1.91
CA LEU A 70 2.07 -14.70 1.38
C LEU A 70 1.32 -13.75 2.31
N CYS A 71 0.89 -12.66 1.76
CA CYS A 71 0.07 -11.67 2.46
C CYS A 71 -1.24 -11.51 1.73
N VAL A 72 -2.15 -10.77 2.34
CA VAL A 72 -3.43 -10.49 1.73
C VAL A 72 -3.60 -8.99 1.61
N ALA A 73 -3.85 -8.51 0.41
CA ALA A 73 -4.18 -7.11 0.19
C ALA A 73 -5.62 -6.90 0.59
N VAL A 74 -5.84 -6.08 1.61
CA VAL A 74 -7.18 -5.84 2.15
C VAL A 74 -7.78 -4.69 1.37
N VAL A 75 -8.41 -5.02 0.24
CA VAL A 75 -8.83 -4.02 -0.75
C VAL A 75 -9.88 -3.07 -0.21
N ASP A 76 -10.75 -3.55 0.66
CA ASP A 76 -11.77 -2.68 1.23
C ASP A 76 -11.20 -1.69 2.25
N GLN A 77 -9.92 -1.78 2.55
CA GLN A 77 -9.23 -0.81 3.40
C GLN A 77 -8.40 0.18 2.57
N ILE A 78 -8.64 0.24 1.27
CA ILE A 78 -7.95 1.18 0.40
C ILE A 78 -8.18 2.60 0.90
N ARG A 79 -7.11 3.40 0.90
CA ARG A 79 -7.24 4.75 1.42
C ARG A 79 -6.13 5.64 0.87
N SER A 80 -6.38 6.93 1.00
CA SER A 80 -5.42 7.95 0.63
C SER A 80 -4.65 8.36 1.88
N VAL A 81 -3.34 8.41 1.80
CA VAL A 81 -2.52 8.80 2.94
C VAL A 81 -1.52 9.85 2.51
N ALA A 82 -1.10 10.68 3.44
CA ALA A 82 -0.09 11.69 3.17
C ALA A 82 1.25 11.00 2.91
N LYS A 83 2.02 11.56 1.99
CA LYS A 83 3.30 10.95 1.63
C LYS A 83 4.23 10.79 2.82
N HIS A 84 4.19 11.71 3.77
CA HIS A 84 5.11 11.60 4.90
C HIS A 84 4.82 10.40 5.78
N ARG A 85 3.69 9.73 5.56
CA ARG A 85 3.39 8.51 6.30
C ARG A 85 4.07 7.29 5.72
N LEU A 86 4.61 7.40 4.51
CA LEU A 86 5.39 6.31 3.91
C LEU A 86 6.80 6.40 4.46
N LYS A 87 7.23 5.35 5.16
CA LYS A 87 8.47 5.39 5.91
C LYS A 87 9.65 4.80 5.15
N SER A 88 9.48 3.62 4.59
CA SER A 88 10.55 3.01 3.81
C SER A 88 9.96 2.04 2.82
N ARG A 89 10.63 1.94 1.67
CA ARG A 89 10.17 1.04 0.63
C ARG A 89 10.65 -0.37 0.93
N ILE A 90 9.77 -1.34 0.73
CA ILE A 90 10.09 -2.72 0.96
C ILE A 90 10.49 -3.41 -0.33
N GLU A 91 9.62 -3.34 -1.33
CA GLU A 91 9.93 -3.96 -2.62
C GLU A 91 8.90 -3.49 -3.64
N THR A 92 9.08 -3.89 -4.88
CA THR A 92 8.18 -3.52 -5.96
C THR A 92 7.48 -4.76 -6.47
N LEU A 93 6.15 -4.70 -6.56
CA LEU A 93 5.37 -5.80 -7.11
C LEU A 93 5.27 -5.70 -8.61
N ALA A 94 5.25 -6.86 -9.26
CA ALA A 94 4.93 -6.93 -10.67
C ALA A 94 3.42 -7.07 -10.78
N LEU A 95 2.73 -5.95 -10.87
CA LEU A 95 1.28 -5.96 -10.94
C LEU A 95 0.83 -6.11 -12.37
N PRO A 96 -0.06 -7.07 -12.64
CA PRO A 96 -0.48 -7.31 -14.03
C PRO A 96 -1.08 -6.07 -14.69
N PHE A 97 -1.81 -5.28 -13.92
CA PHE A 97 -2.49 -4.13 -14.50
C PHE A 97 -1.59 -2.91 -14.64
N THR A 98 -0.32 -3.00 -14.30
CA THR A 98 0.58 -1.86 -14.45
C THR A 98 1.26 -1.83 -15.79
N ARG A 99 1.22 -2.90 -16.56
CA ARG A 99 1.90 -2.81 -17.82
C ARG A 99 1.05 -2.04 -18.76
N LYS A 100 1.72 -1.56 -19.61
CA LYS A 100 1.16 -0.69 -20.45
C LYS A 100 0.61 -1.04 -21.44
#